data_50901a7c02a9c5affd7b66fc0b7779f0
#
_entry.id   50901a7c02a9c5affd7b66fc0b7779f0
#
_cell.length_a   1.000
_cell.length_b   1.000
_cell.length_c   1.000
_cell.angle_alpha   90.00
_cell.angle_beta   90.00
_cell.angle_gamma   90.00
#
_symmetry.space_group_name_H-M   'P 1'
#
loop_
_entity.id
_entity.type
_entity.pdbx_description
1 polymer ?
#
loop_
_entity_poly.entity_id
_entity_poly.type
_entity_poly.pdbx_seq_one_letter_code
_entity_poly.pdbx_strand_id
1 'polypeptide(L)'
;ISGGITGQSVDMLKEGLFRTLLDVQSFDLEAVASLACNPNHVEMSASFYANTAAKGCVVDMLDVAVLGATQVDTDFNVNVNTESDGVLLHGIGGHMDTAAGAKITVIVTPLFRGRMPMVVDQVITRTTPGNTVDVVVTERGIAVNPGRKDLLDNLRGKGLPLMDIHDLKKMAENMTGVPSMPPFGERIIGTLLQHS
;
A
#
# COMPACT_ATOMS: atom_id res chain seq x y z
N ILE A 1 10.99 11.99 2.00
CA ILE A 1 10.31 10.80 1.47
C ILE A 1 11.27 9.61 1.56
N SER A 2 10.76 8.39 1.73
CA SER A 2 11.60 7.20 1.75
C SER A 2 10.90 5.99 1.13
N GLY A 3 11.68 5.02 0.66
CA GLY A 3 11.21 3.81 0.01
C GLY A 3 11.65 3.73 -1.45
N GLY A 4 10.75 3.34 -2.33
CA GLY A 4 10.99 3.34 -3.77
C GLY A 4 10.85 4.74 -4.35
N ILE A 5 11.81 5.15 -5.16
CA ILE A 5 11.90 6.50 -5.72
C ILE A 5 11.70 6.44 -7.24
N THR A 6 10.95 7.42 -7.75
CA THR A 6 10.70 7.66 -9.18
C THR A 6 11.18 9.04 -9.58
N GLY A 7 11.29 9.30 -10.88
CA GLY A 7 11.58 10.63 -11.42
C GLY A 7 10.62 11.71 -10.92
N GLN A 8 9.35 11.37 -10.73
CA GLN A 8 8.38 12.30 -10.15
C GLN A 8 8.76 12.73 -8.72
N SER A 9 9.29 11.80 -7.90
CA SER A 9 9.81 12.14 -6.57
C SER A 9 11.04 13.05 -6.66
N VAL A 10 11.88 12.83 -7.67
CA VAL A 10 13.05 13.67 -7.95
C VAL A 10 12.64 15.09 -8.34
N ASP A 11 11.61 15.24 -9.15
CA ASP A 11 11.10 16.56 -9.53
C ASP A 11 10.53 17.31 -8.33
N MET A 12 9.78 16.62 -7.47
CA MET A 12 9.31 17.20 -6.21
C MET A 12 10.45 17.62 -5.26
N LEU A 13 11.58 16.89 -5.27
CA LEU A 13 12.80 17.30 -4.55
C LEU A 13 13.39 18.58 -5.15
N LYS A 14 13.50 18.66 -6.49
CA LYS A 14 14.00 19.85 -7.19
C LYS A 14 13.13 21.09 -6.95
N GLU A 15 11.81 20.89 -6.86
CA GLU A 15 10.83 21.95 -6.54
C GLU A 15 10.84 22.35 -5.05
N GLY A 16 11.60 21.66 -4.20
CA GLY A 16 11.70 21.95 -2.78
C GLY A 16 10.51 21.47 -1.94
N LEU A 17 9.64 20.63 -2.50
CA LEU A 17 8.53 20.01 -1.78
C LEU A 17 9.03 18.96 -0.77
N PHE A 18 10.15 18.33 -1.06
CA PHE A 18 10.86 17.42 -0.16
C PHE A 18 12.25 17.97 0.16
N ARG A 19 12.75 17.64 1.35
CA ARG A 19 14.11 17.99 1.77
C ARG A 19 15.13 16.93 1.39
N THR A 20 14.71 15.67 1.41
CA THR A 20 15.57 14.51 1.20
C THR A 20 14.77 13.34 0.66
N LEU A 21 15.37 12.57 -0.24
CA LEU A 21 14.90 11.26 -0.66
C LEU A 21 15.83 10.21 -0.03
N LEU A 22 15.26 9.23 0.65
CA LEU A 22 15.96 8.05 1.15
C LEU A 22 15.55 6.86 0.29
N ASP A 23 16.44 6.45 -0.60
CA ASP A 23 16.18 5.50 -1.67
C ASP A 23 16.61 4.09 -1.28
N VAL A 24 15.65 3.17 -1.25
CA VAL A 24 15.91 1.73 -1.12
C VAL A 24 15.87 1.05 -2.49
N GLN A 25 15.19 1.66 -3.47
CA GLN A 25 15.08 1.17 -4.83
C GLN A 25 14.67 2.29 -5.79
N SER A 26 15.53 2.61 -6.75
CA SER A 26 15.20 3.50 -7.86
C SER A 26 14.39 2.76 -8.93
N PHE A 27 13.22 3.26 -9.29
CA PHE A 27 12.31 2.60 -10.24
C PHE A 27 12.46 3.05 -11.69
N ASP A 28 13.21 4.13 -11.94
CA ASP A 28 13.46 4.64 -13.30
C ASP A 28 14.86 5.25 -13.43
N LEU A 29 15.25 5.55 -14.68
CA LEU A 29 16.57 6.11 -14.97
C LEU A 29 16.77 7.51 -14.40
N GLU A 30 15.71 8.26 -14.21
CA GLU A 30 15.75 9.60 -13.66
C GLU A 30 16.07 9.57 -12.16
N ALA A 31 15.48 8.63 -11.43
CA ALA A 31 15.81 8.36 -10.03
C ALA A 31 17.28 7.91 -9.89
N VAL A 32 17.74 6.96 -10.74
CA VAL A 32 19.13 6.51 -10.75
C VAL A 32 20.10 7.66 -11.02
N ALA A 33 19.81 8.50 -12.01
CA ALA A 33 20.65 9.66 -12.34
C ALA A 33 20.70 10.66 -11.18
N SER A 34 19.57 10.91 -10.52
CA SER A 34 19.50 11.79 -9.36
C SER A 34 20.30 11.24 -8.19
N LEU A 35 20.21 9.93 -7.90
CA LEU A 35 20.97 9.28 -6.83
C LEU A 35 22.48 9.46 -7.03
N ALA A 36 22.96 9.44 -8.28
CA ALA A 36 24.39 9.58 -8.60
C ALA A 36 24.94 11.00 -8.39
N CYS A 37 24.11 12.06 -8.41
CA CYS A 37 24.60 13.44 -8.44
C CYS A 37 23.92 14.40 -7.45
N ASN A 38 22.78 14.03 -6.85
CA ASN A 38 22.06 14.91 -5.94
C ASN A 38 22.39 14.58 -4.47
N PRO A 39 23.02 15.47 -3.69
CA PRO A 39 23.41 15.18 -2.30
C PRO A 39 22.22 14.99 -1.35
N ASN A 40 21.01 15.41 -1.78
CA ASN A 40 19.80 15.22 -1.00
C ASN A 40 19.02 13.92 -1.41
N HIS A 41 19.58 13.13 -2.32
CA HIS A 41 19.08 11.82 -2.71
C HIS A 41 20.08 10.77 -2.22
N VAL A 42 19.73 10.04 -1.18
CA VAL A 42 20.65 9.17 -0.43
C VAL A 42 20.19 7.73 -0.50
N GLU A 43 21.09 6.84 -0.87
CA GLU A 43 20.85 5.40 -0.85
C GLU A 43 20.77 4.86 0.58
N MET A 44 19.89 3.90 0.82
CA MET A 44 19.83 3.14 2.05
C MET A 44 19.66 1.64 1.78
N SER A 45 20.16 0.82 2.69
CA SER A 45 19.94 -0.62 2.61
C SER A 45 18.49 -1.00 2.97
N ALA A 46 18.01 -2.13 2.44
CA ALA A 46 16.71 -2.68 2.83
C ALA A 46 16.63 -2.94 4.34
N SER A 47 17.73 -3.36 4.97
CA SER A 47 17.80 -3.58 6.42
C SER A 47 17.70 -2.28 7.22
N PHE A 48 18.25 -1.18 6.71
CA PHE A 48 18.08 0.13 7.35
C PHE A 48 16.68 0.70 7.14
N TYR A 49 16.06 0.38 6.00
CA TYR A 49 14.69 0.77 5.71
C TYR A 49 13.69 0.05 6.61
N ALA A 50 13.71 -1.30 6.63
CA ALA A 50 12.74 -2.14 7.31
C ALA A 50 13.40 -3.44 7.80
N ASN A 51 13.80 -3.48 9.05
CA ASN A 51 14.36 -4.67 9.68
C ASN A 51 13.56 -5.01 10.93
N THR A 52 12.77 -6.07 10.88
CA THR A 52 11.91 -6.50 11.98
C THR A 52 12.67 -6.94 13.24
N ALA A 53 13.96 -7.27 13.11
CA ALA A 53 14.83 -7.64 14.22
C ALA A 53 15.54 -6.44 14.88
N ALA A 54 15.45 -5.24 14.28
CA ALA A 54 16.13 -4.03 14.78
C ALA A 54 15.11 -2.92 15.04
N LYS A 55 15.19 -2.28 16.20
CA LYS A 55 14.43 -1.07 16.49
C LYS A 55 15.14 0.15 15.87
N GLY A 56 14.35 1.10 15.36
CA GLY A 56 14.85 2.35 14.79
C GLY A 56 15.14 2.28 13.29
N CYS A 57 14.46 1.41 12.58
CA CYS A 57 14.41 1.43 11.13
C CYS A 57 13.69 2.69 10.62
N VAL A 58 13.92 3.03 9.36
CA VAL A 58 13.28 4.21 8.75
C VAL A 58 11.76 4.10 8.78
N VAL A 59 11.19 2.90 8.57
CA VAL A 59 9.74 2.69 8.62
C VAL A 59 9.12 3.03 9.98
N ASP A 60 9.84 2.83 11.07
CA ASP A 60 9.37 3.15 12.44
C ASP A 60 9.26 4.67 12.69
N MET A 61 9.86 5.48 11.83
CA MET A 61 9.85 6.94 11.91
C MET A 61 8.89 7.60 10.90
N LEU A 62 8.21 6.81 10.06
CA LEU A 62 7.29 7.34 9.08
C LEU A 62 6.00 7.86 9.74
N ASP A 63 5.64 9.09 9.43
CA ASP A 63 4.34 9.63 9.83
C ASP A 63 3.23 9.07 8.95
N VAL A 64 3.48 8.93 7.66
CA VAL A 64 2.50 8.40 6.70
C VAL A 64 3.19 7.48 5.70
N ALA A 65 2.62 6.29 5.51
CA ALA A 65 2.91 5.41 4.38
C ALA A 65 1.78 5.51 3.35
N VAL A 66 2.13 5.69 2.08
CA VAL A 66 1.18 5.63 0.96
C VAL A 66 1.58 4.46 0.08
N LEU A 67 0.72 3.46 0.01
CA LEU A 67 1.01 2.18 -0.62
C LEU A 67 -0.07 1.83 -1.65
N GLY A 68 0.33 1.14 -2.72
CA GLY A 68 -0.61 0.63 -3.71
C GLY A 68 -1.22 -0.72 -3.31
N ALA A 69 -2.23 -1.16 -4.04
CA ALA A 69 -2.82 -2.49 -3.88
C ALA A 69 -3.25 -3.07 -5.24
N THR A 70 -3.18 -4.40 -5.34
CA THR A 70 -3.89 -5.16 -6.37
C THR A 70 -5.33 -5.38 -5.95
N GLN A 71 -5.56 -5.71 -4.68
CA GLN A 71 -6.89 -5.80 -4.08
C GLN A 71 -6.83 -5.47 -2.58
N VAL A 72 -7.95 -5.00 -2.05
CA VAL A 72 -8.19 -4.79 -0.62
C VAL A 72 -9.51 -5.46 -0.26
N ASP A 73 -9.57 -6.14 0.89
CA ASP A 73 -10.83 -6.71 1.36
C ASP A 73 -11.55 -5.85 2.42
N THR A 74 -12.74 -6.30 2.79
CA THR A 74 -13.58 -5.59 3.76
C THR A 74 -13.01 -5.58 5.18
N ASP A 75 -12.02 -6.43 5.48
CA ASP A 75 -11.24 -6.44 6.71
C ASP A 75 -9.95 -5.60 6.59
N PHE A 76 -9.81 -4.80 5.51
CA PHE A 76 -8.63 -3.99 5.18
C PHE A 76 -7.36 -4.79 4.88
N ASN A 77 -7.42 -6.12 4.74
CA ASN A 77 -6.27 -6.88 4.26
C ASN A 77 -5.95 -6.50 2.82
N VAL A 78 -4.66 -6.45 2.49
CA VAL A 78 -4.18 -6.04 1.19
C VAL A 78 -3.47 -7.18 0.47
N ASN A 79 -3.76 -7.31 -0.81
CA ASN A 79 -3.01 -8.13 -1.76
C ASN A 79 -2.22 -7.23 -2.70
N VAL A 80 -0.90 -7.43 -2.78
CA VAL A 80 -0.02 -6.79 -3.77
C VAL A 80 0.78 -7.79 -4.58
N ASN A 81 0.59 -9.07 -4.34
CA ASN A 81 1.50 -10.14 -4.75
C ASN A 81 0.92 -11.01 -5.86
N THR A 82 -0.40 -11.15 -5.91
CA THR A 82 -1.08 -11.99 -6.90
C THR A 82 -2.20 -11.23 -7.61
N GLU A 83 -2.54 -11.71 -8.81
CA GLU A 83 -3.79 -11.37 -9.50
C GLU A 83 -4.99 -11.96 -8.76
N SER A 84 -6.20 -11.57 -9.20
CA SER A 84 -7.47 -12.08 -8.66
C SER A 84 -7.68 -13.57 -8.90
N ASP A 85 -6.96 -14.17 -9.82
CA ASP A 85 -6.98 -15.61 -10.15
C ASP A 85 -5.87 -16.39 -9.45
N GLY A 86 -5.04 -15.74 -8.61
CA GLY A 86 -3.95 -16.34 -7.87
C GLY A 86 -2.62 -16.42 -8.62
N VAL A 87 -2.55 -15.92 -9.86
CA VAL A 87 -1.28 -15.85 -10.58
C VAL A 87 -0.33 -14.88 -9.88
N LEU A 88 0.89 -15.33 -9.61
CA LEU A 88 1.92 -14.53 -8.96
C LEU A 88 2.38 -13.40 -9.89
N LEU A 89 2.30 -12.16 -9.42
CA LEU A 89 2.75 -10.96 -10.13
C LEU A 89 4.21 -10.64 -9.85
N HIS A 90 4.53 -10.49 -8.58
CA HIS A 90 5.87 -10.09 -8.12
C HIS A 90 6.04 -10.36 -6.62
N GLY A 91 7.24 -10.11 -6.09
CA GLY A 91 7.51 -10.17 -4.66
C GLY A 91 6.81 -9.05 -3.87
N ILE A 92 6.63 -9.27 -2.59
CA ILE A 92 5.93 -8.34 -1.68
C ILE A 92 6.77 -7.08 -1.44
N GLY A 93 8.10 -7.19 -1.44
CA GLY A 93 9.00 -6.12 -1.00
C GLY A 93 8.76 -5.75 0.46
N GLY A 94 8.94 -4.48 0.79
CA GLY A 94 8.73 -3.93 2.13
C GLY A 94 7.30 -3.47 2.43
N HIS A 95 6.30 -3.88 1.66
CA HIS A 95 4.93 -3.35 1.78
C HIS A 95 4.35 -3.58 3.17
N MET A 96 4.42 -4.80 3.70
CA MET A 96 3.89 -5.13 5.02
C MET A 96 4.66 -4.46 6.15
N ASP A 97 6.00 -4.38 6.02
CA ASP A 97 6.85 -3.78 7.05
C ASP A 97 6.66 -2.26 7.11
N THR A 98 6.51 -1.62 5.95
CA THR A 98 6.19 -0.18 5.86
C THR A 98 4.83 0.12 6.48
N ALA A 99 3.82 -0.73 6.19
CA ALA A 99 2.49 -0.58 6.78
C ALA A 99 2.50 -0.76 8.31
N ALA A 100 3.31 -1.70 8.81
CA ALA A 100 3.40 -1.97 10.24
C ALA A 100 4.17 -0.89 11.01
N GLY A 101 5.19 -0.26 10.39
CA GLY A 101 6.04 0.74 11.04
C GLY A 101 5.46 2.15 11.04
N ALA A 102 4.70 2.53 10.00
CA ALA A 102 4.18 3.88 9.87
C ALA A 102 3.06 4.21 10.88
N LYS A 103 2.96 5.47 11.29
CA LYS A 103 1.88 5.92 12.20
C LYS A 103 0.51 5.90 11.52
N ILE A 104 0.48 6.16 10.20
CA ILE A 104 -0.72 6.11 9.36
C ILE A 104 -0.37 5.42 8.06
N THR A 105 -1.12 4.40 7.71
CA THR A 105 -1.01 3.68 6.44
C THR A 105 -2.21 3.93 5.57
N VAL A 106 -1.96 4.50 4.40
CA VAL A 106 -2.97 4.81 3.38
C VAL A 106 -2.75 3.90 2.17
N ILE A 107 -3.75 3.11 1.85
CA ILE A 107 -3.79 2.33 0.61
C ILE A 107 -4.49 3.16 -0.46
N VAL A 108 -3.83 3.31 -1.61
CA VAL A 108 -4.42 3.98 -2.79
C VAL A 108 -4.58 2.95 -3.90
N THR A 109 -5.82 2.76 -4.33
CA THR A 109 -6.16 1.83 -5.40
C THR A 109 -7.38 2.34 -6.17
N PRO A 110 -7.50 2.11 -7.49
CA PRO A 110 -8.76 2.38 -8.16
C PRO A 110 -9.85 1.46 -7.59
N LEU A 111 -11.10 1.89 -7.67
CA LEU A 111 -12.23 1.06 -7.20
C LEU A 111 -12.34 -0.24 -8.03
N PHE A 112 -12.01 -0.17 -9.32
CA PHE A 112 -11.95 -1.32 -10.22
C PHE A 112 -10.89 -1.11 -11.30
N ARG A 113 -10.37 -2.20 -11.86
CA ARG A 113 -9.43 -2.19 -12.99
C ARG A 113 -9.98 -3.06 -14.10
N GLY A 114 -10.34 -2.43 -15.24
CA GLY A 114 -11.05 -3.11 -16.31
C GLY A 114 -12.41 -3.63 -15.81
N ARG A 115 -12.57 -4.95 -15.72
CA ARG A 115 -13.78 -5.61 -15.21
C ARG A 115 -13.57 -6.30 -13.86
N MET A 116 -12.49 -5.99 -13.15
CA MET A 116 -12.17 -6.59 -11.85
C MET A 116 -12.34 -5.57 -10.73
N PRO A 117 -13.09 -5.90 -9.66
CA PRO A 117 -13.16 -5.06 -8.48
C PRO A 117 -11.84 -5.10 -7.72
N MET A 118 -11.39 -3.94 -7.24
CA MET A 118 -10.20 -3.84 -6.39
C MET A 118 -10.56 -3.88 -4.91
N VAL A 119 -11.81 -3.58 -4.56
CA VAL A 119 -12.35 -3.79 -3.22
C VAL A 119 -13.25 -5.02 -3.25
N VAL A 120 -12.86 -6.05 -2.48
CA VAL A 120 -13.47 -7.40 -2.53
C VAL A 120 -13.91 -7.85 -1.14
N ASP A 121 -14.60 -8.98 -1.07
CA ASP A 121 -15.04 -9.56 0.21
C ASP A 121 -13.84 -10.12 0.99
N GLN A 122 -12.99 -10.88 0.32
CA GLN A 122 -11.78 -11.46 0.87
C GLN A 122 -10.69 -11.51 -0.20
N VAL A 123 -9.49 -11.05 0.13
CA VAL A 123 -8.32 -11.21 -0.74
C VAL A 123 -7.84 -12.66 -0.73
N ILE A 124 -7.47 -13.18 -1.90
CA ILE A 124 -6.96 -14.55 -2.02
C ILE A 124 -5.55 -14.71 -1.45
N THR A 125 -4.78 -13.63 -1.44
CA THR A 125 -3.42 -13.58 -0.89
C THR A 125 -3.32 -12.40 0.04
N ARG A 126 -3.22 -12.64 1.33
CA ARG A 126 -3.03 -11.60 2.33
C ARG A 126 -1.56 -11.27 2.47
N THR A 127 -1.11 -10.20 1.80
CA THR A 127 0.28 -9.73 1.86
C THR A 127 0.50 -8.72 2.98
N THR A 128 -0.50 -7.89 3.28
CA THR A 128 -0.46 -6.92 4.37
C THR A 128 -1.72 -7.05 5.19
N PRO A 129 -1.62 -7.27 6.51
CA PRO A 129 -2.77 -7.44 7.38
C PRO A 129 -3.55 -6.15 7.56
N GLY A 130 -4.87 -6.26 7.65
CA GLY A 130 -5.77 -5.12 7.77
C GLY A 130 -5.60 -4.30 9.05
N ASN A 131 -5.09 -4.90 10.12
CA ASN A 131 -4.81 -4.17 11.36
C ASN A 131 -3.63 -3.19 11.25
N THR A 132 -2.85 -3.23 10.16
CA THR A 132 -1.78 -2.28 9.85
C THR A 132 -2.18 -1.26 8.77
N VAL A 133 -3.43 -1.31 8.31
CA VAL A 133 -3.97 -0.41 7.28
C VAL A 133 -5.04 0.49 7.89
N ASP A 134 -4.86 1.79 7.79
CA ASP A 134 -5.73 2.77 8.43
C ASP A 134 -6.79 3.35 7.50
N VAL A 135 -6.42 3.56 6.24
CA VAL A 135 -7.28 4.25 5.26
C VAL A 135 -7.14 3.59 3.88
N VAL A 136 -8.26 3.41 3.21
CA VAL A 136 -8.31 3.01 1.79
C VAL A 136 -8.89 4.17 0.99
N VAL A 137 -8.17 4.63 -0.01
CA VAL A 137 -8.55 5.74 -0.91
C VAL A 137 -8.77 5.21 -2.32
N THR A 138 -9.93 5.52 -2.85
CA THR A 138 -10.28 5.28 -4.26
C THR A 138 -10.75 6.57 -4.92
N GLU A 139 -10.89 6.59 -6.22
CA GLU A 139 -11.48 7.73 -6.95
C GLU A 139 -12.99 7.93 -6.66
N ARG A 140 -13.61 7.02 -5.89
CA ARG A 140 -15.04 7.05 -5.57
C ARG A 140 -15.33 7.34 -4.09
N GLY A 141 -14.36 7.12 -3.21
CA GLY A 141 -14.55 7.34 -1.79
C GLY A 141 -13.36 6.91 -0.97
N ILE A 142 -13.43 7.24 0.31
CA ILE A 142 -12.39 7.00 1.31
C ILE A 142 -13.00 6.16 2.43
N ALA A 143 -12.45 4.98 2.66
CA ALA A 143 -12.82 4.14 3.80
C ALA A 143 -11.74 4.25 4.89
N VAL A 144 -12.17 4.52 6.12
CA VAL A 144 -11.30 4.53 7.31
C VAL A 144 -11.53 3.24 8.08
N ASN A 145 -10.44 2.59 8.47
CA ASN A 145 -10.50 1.36 9.26
C ASN A 145 -11.28 1.60 10.57
N PRO A 146 -12.29 0.79 10.90
CA PRO A 146 -13.09 0.96 12.11
C PRO A 146 -12.28 0.97 13.42
N GLY A 147 -11.08 0.37 13.42
CA GLY A 147 -10.14 0.41 14.53
C GLY A 147 -9.53 1.80 14.78
N ARG A 148 -9.56 2.70 13.76
CA ARG A 148 -8.98 4.06 13.82
C ARG A 148 -10.05 5.11 14.04
N LYS A 149 -10.74 5.03 15.17
CA LYS A 149 -11.76 6.00 15.59
C LYS A 149 -11.20 7.43 15.66
N ASP A 150 -9.96 7.57 16.10
CA ASP A 150 -9.22 8.84 16.15
C ASP A 150 -9.17 9.53 14.78
N LEU A 151 -8.82 8.78 13.72
CA LEU A 151 -8.78 9.31 12.36
C LEU A 151 -10.19 9.62 11.85
N LEU A 152 -11.14 8.72 12.06
CA LEU A 152 -12.50 8.91 11.61
C LEU A 152 -13.12 10.19 12.20
N ASP A 153 -12.93 10.44 13.50
CA ASP A 153 -13.43 11.62 14.18
C ASP A 153 -12.74 12.90 13.68
N ASN A 154 -11.43 12.83 13.41
CA ASN A 154 -10.68 13.96 12.86
C ASN A 154 -11.05 14.29 11.40
N LEU A 155 -11.44 13.31 10.60
CA LEU A 155 -11.78 13.49 9.19
C LEU A 155 -13.26 13.86 8.96
N ARG A 156 -14.14 13.55 9.90
CA ARG A 156 -15.56 13.94 9.82
C ARG A 156 -15.73 15.44 9.70
N GLY A 157 -16.62 15.86 8.81
CA GLY A 157 -16.92 17.28 8.58
C GLY A 157 -15.85 18.06 7.81
N LYS A 158 -14.80 17.39 7.31
CA LYS A 158 -13.76 18.02 6.49
C LYS A 158 -14.06 18.06 4.99
N GLY A 159 -15.27 17.69 4.57
CA GLY A 159 -15.66 17.67 3.16
C GLY A 159 -15.07 16.51 2.36
N LEU A 160 -14.50 15.50 3.03
CA LEU A 160 -13.99 14.29 2.40
C LEU A 160 -15.13 13.31 2.09
N PRO A 161 -15.07 12.57 0.97
CA PRO A 161 -16.08 11.58 0.60
C PRO A 161 -15.89 10.28 1.41
N LEU A 162 -16.07 10.39 2.74
CA LEU A 162 -15.96 9.24 3.64
C LEU A 162 -17.13 8.28 3.41
N MET A 163 -16.84 6.98 3.31
CA MET A 163 -17.84 5.93 3.23
C MET A 163 -17.34 4.63 3.86
N ASP A 164 -18.27 3.71 4.07
CA ASP A 164 -17.94 2.38 4.57
C ASP A 164 -17.24 1.55 3.49
N ILE A 165 -16.31 0.69 3.88
CA ILE A 165 -15.58 -0.20 2.96
C ILE A 165 -16.55 -1.16 2.24
N HIS A 166 -17.63 -1.60 2.92
CA HIS A 166 -18.66 -2.43 2.32
C HIS A 166 -19.46 -1.69 1.23
N ASP A 167 -19.64 -0.38 1.37
CA ASP A 167 -20.29 0.44 0.34
C ASP A 167 -19.37 0.59 -0.88
N LEU A 168 -18.07 0.78 -0.69
CA LEU A 168 -17.07 0.76 -1.77
C LEU A 168 -17.08 -0.59 -2.50
N LYS A 169 -17.06 -1.70 -1.77
CA LYS A 169 -17.17 -3.05 -2.35
C LYS A 169 -18.43 -3.20 -3.18
N LYS A 170 -19.59 -2.87 -2.62
CA LYS A 170 -20.87 -2.95 -3.32
C LYS A 170 -20.91 -2.10 -4.58
N MET A 171 -20.32 -0.92 -4.53
CA MET A 171 -20.19 -0.04 -5.70
C MET A 171 -19.31 -0.68 -6.78
N ALA A 172 -18.18 -1.29 -6.41
CA ALA A 172 -17.31 -2.00 -7.32
C ALA A 172 -18.03 -3.18 -7.99
N GLU A 173 -18.69 -4.03 -7.21
CA GLU A 173 -19.44 -5.19 -7.70
C GLU A 173 -20.61 -4.81 -8.62
N ASN A 174 -21.29 -3.70 -8.37
CA ASN A 174 -22.35 -3.19 -9.26
C ASN A 174 -21.81 -2.80 -10.64
N MET A 175 -20.54 -2.43 -10.74
CA MET A 175 -19.90 -2.01 -12.00
C MET A 175 -19.21 -3.16 -12.72
N THR A 176 -18.68 -4.14 -11.98
CA THR A 176 -17.84 -5.21 -12.53
C THR A 176 -18.49 -6.60 -12.48
N GLY A 177 -19.50 -6.78 -11.64
CA GLY A 177 -20.02 -8.06 -11.20
C GLY A 177 -19.28 -8.58 -9.97
N VAL A 178 -19.85 -9.60 -9.34
CA VAL A 178 -19.23 -10.28 -8.19
C VAL A 178 -18.15 -11.23 -8.68
N PRO A 179 -16.88 -11.11 -8.21
CA PRO A 179 -15.83 -12.02 -8.63
C PRO A 179 -16.09 -13.43 -8.09
N SER A 180 -15.82 -14.44 -8.91
CA SER A 180 -15.80 -15.82 -8.44
C SER A 180 -14.40 -16.16 -7.92
N MET A 181 -14.33 -16.82 -6.76
CA MET A 181 -13.06 -17.37 -6.27
C MET A 181 -12.57 -18.46 -7.23
N PRO A 182 -11.30 -18.42 -7.65
CA PRO A 182 -10.73 -19.49 -8.45
C PRO A 182 -10.71 -20.81 -7.64
N PRO A 183 -10.87 -21.96 -8.30
CA PRO A 183 -10.71 -23.24 -7.63
C PRO A 183 -9.26 -23.45 -7.26
N PHE A 184 -8.98 -23.58 -5.98
CA PHE A 184 -7.64 -23.94 -5.50
C PHE A 184 -7.50 -25.45 -5.36
N GLY A 185 -6.33 -25.99 -5.75
CA GLY A 185 -5.96 -27.37 -5.45
C GLY A 185 -5.43 -27.51 -4.01
N GLU A 186 -5.23 -28.74 -3.58
CA GLU A 186 -4.70 -29.05 -2.24
C GLU A 186 -3.17 -28.80 -2.12
N ARG A 187 -2.48 -28.62 -3.25
CA ARG A 187 -1.03 -28.44 -3.27
C ARG A 187 -0.68 -27.00 -2.86
N ILE A 188 0.00 -26.87 -1.72
CA ILE A 188 0.63 -25.61 -1.29
C ILE A 188 1.86 -25.36 -2.18
N ILE A 189 1.88 -24.25 -2.92
CA ILE A 189 2.97 -23.85 -3.81
C ILE A 189 3.87 -22.78 -3.19
N GLY A 190 3.44 -22.16 -2.10
CA GLY A 190 4.19 -21.14 -1.37
C GLY A 190 3.49 -20.80 -0.07
N THR A 191 4.24 -20.25 0.87
CA THR A 191 3.73 -19.73 2.14
C THR A 191 4.27 -18.33 2.32
N LEU A 192 3.39 -17.37 2.62
CA LEU A 192 3.78 -16.03 3.02
C LEU A 192 4.01 -16.01 4.52
N LEU A 193 5.23 -15.66 4.91
CA LEU A 193 5.57 -15.45 6.32
C LEU A 193 5.53 -13.95 6.60
N GLN A 194 4.79 -13.59 7.62
CA GLN A 194 4.76 -12.24 8.15
C GLN A 194 5.62 -12.20 9.42
N HIS A 195 6.51 -11.24 9.47
CA HIS A 195 7.18 -10.91 10.72
C HIS A 195 6.24 -10.06 11.59
N SER A 196 6.06 -10.46 12.82
CA SER A 196 5.26 -9.78 13.85
C SER A 196 6.12 -8.79 14.64
#